data_91330db7c5b7cfa04498c018972f87f7
#
_entry.id   91330db7c5b7cfa04498c018972f87f7
#
_cell.length_a   1.000
_cell.length_b   1.000
_cell.length_c   1.000
_cell.angle_alpha   90.00
_cell.angle_beta   90.00
_cell.angle_gamma   90.00
#
_symmetry.space_group_name_H-M   'P 1'
#
loop_
_entity.id
_entity.type
_entity.pdbx_description
1 polymer ?
#
loop_
_entity_poly.entity_id
_entity_poly.type
_entity_poly.pdbx_seq_one_letter_code
_entity_poly.pdbx_strand_id
1 'polypeptide(L)'
;MMSEGLDLAHRSTPLQQRGQSIVDQLNGTAAPAEKSGTMPRIGVALGGGSARGLTHIPYIEAMDELGLKPNVIAGCSIGALLGSGWANGMTGAELRDHSFTVLGTMKTIAGRIWGGRFKGLGNLFHNGLSVQLDAAHVVDSFLPNPFPHAFEELKIPFYVVTTDFQSWHQVVFSTGPLRPAIAGSIAIPTLFKPVPFANHLLVDGGVVNPLPLDQAADCDILIGIDVNGDPARRLNKTDYKPLDVWFGSAQIMMHSLTAHMMAAYPPDVYMRPHVDAFGTLEYWRVREIVEHAAKEKDNFKRQLSKKIEAFIVDPERTASTRPKRALPQAPK
;
A
#
# COMPACT_ATOMS: atom_id res chain seq x y z
N MET A 1 29.33 38.52 -42.11
CA MET A 1 29.12 39.36 -40.93
C MET A 1 28.15 38.62 -40.01
N MET A 2 28.71 38.20 -38.92
CA MET A 2 28.16 37.89 -37.58
C MET A 2 26.84 37.16 -37.46
N SER A 3 26.98 35.93 -37.05
CA SER A 3 26.01 35.04 -36.42
C SER A 3 25.84 35.40 -34.94
N GLU A 4 24.65 35.61 -34.49
CA GLU A 4 24.36 35.59 -33.06
C GLU A 4 23.49 34.35 -32.74
N GLY A 5 24.10 33.40 -32.01
CA GLY A 5 23.42 32.26 -31.48
C GLY A 5 22.67 32.62 -30.22
N LEU A 6 21.38 32.26 -30.15
CA LEU A 6 20.60 32.33 -28.91
C LEU A 6 20.87 31.10 -28.07
N ASP A 7 21.53 31.35 -26.97
CA ASP A 7 21.75 30.40 -25.87
C ASP A 7 20.47 30.30 -25.02
N LEU A 8 19.73 29.20 -25.12
CA LEU A 8 18.57 28.89 -24.28
C LEU A 8 19.04 28.18 -23.01
N ALA A 9 19.52 28.97 -22.07
CA ALA A 9 19.78 28.50 -20.73
C ALA A 9 18.51 27.99 -20.05
N HIS A 10 18.43 26.71 -19.77
CA HIS A 10 17.41 26.07 -18.93
C HIS A 10 17.41 26.70 -17.53
N ARG A 11 16.41 27.53 -17.26
CA ARG A 11 16.12 27.99 -15.92
C ARG A 11 15.30 26.92 -15.19
N SER A 12 15.93 26.23 -14.26
CA SER A 12 15.27 25.34 -13.32
C SER A 12 14.26 26.13 -12.46
N THR A 13 13.10 25.53 -12.22
CA THR A 13 12.01 26.13 -11.43
C THR A 13 12.37 26.24 -9.94
N PRO A 14 11.80 27.20 -9.18
CA PRO A 14 12.11 27.43 -7.76
C PRO A 14 11.89 26.22 -6.85
N LEU A 15 11.05 25.26 -7.24
CA LEU A 15 10.80 24.03 -6.50
C LEU A 15 11.91 22.98 -6.68
N GLN A 16 12.51 22.90 -7.87
CA GLN A 16 13.68 22.06 -8.11
C GLN A 16 14.91 22.56 -7.35
N GLN A 17 15.07 23.89 -7.27
CA GLN A 17 16.16 24.50 -6.50
C GLN A 17 16.01 24.28 -4.98
N ARG A 18 14.78 24.22 -4.44
CA ARG A 18 14.56 23.88 -3.03
C ARG A 18 14.82 22.39 -2.72
N GLY A 19 14.43 21.49 -3.62
CA GLY A 19 14.75 20.07 -3.49
C GLY A 19 16.25 19.81 -3.54
N GLN A 20 16.95 20.43 -4.47
CA GLN A 20 18.40 20.36 -4.60
C GLN A 20 19.10 20.96 -3.38
N SER A 21 18.58 22.08 -2.83
CA SER A 21 19.11 22.72 -1.63
C SER A 21 19.00 21.84 -0.37
N ILE A 22 17.96 21.02 -0.24
CA ILE A 22 17.84 20.08 0.88
C ILE A 22 18.84 18.93 0.72
N VAL A 23 19.04 18.42 -0.49
CA VAL A 23 20.05 17.40 -0.80
C VAL A 23 21.46 17.98 -0.64
N ASP A 24 21.70 19.23 -1.06
CA ASP A 24 22.98 19.91 -0.94
C ASP A 24 23.29 20.33 0.50
N GLN A 25 22.29 20.65 1.33
CA GLN A 25 22.45 20.89 2.77
C GLN A 25 22.73 19.59 3.54
N LEU A 26 22.27 18.44 3.03
CA LEU A 26 22.64 17.13 3.58
C LEU A 26 24.04 16.68 3.15
N ASN A 27 24.60 17.28 2.08
CA ASN A 27 25.87 16.88 1.48
C ASN A 27 27.03 17.85 1.63
N GLY A 28 26.90 19.04 2.23
CA GLY A 28 27.97 20.01 2.20
C GLY A 28 28.01 21.15 3.20
N THR A 29 29.09 21.15 3.96
CA THR A 29 29.83 22.25 4.57
C THR A 29 29.35 22.81 5.90
N ALA A 30 29.76 22.11 6.98
CA ALA A 30 30.39 22.74 8.17
C ALA A 30 31.10 21.64 8.96
N ALA A 31 32.39 21.55 8.92
CA ALA A 31 33.16 20.81 9.90
C ALA A 31 33.08 21.53 11.26
N PRO A 32 33.00 20.83 12.43
CA PRO A 32 33.76 19.64 12.75
C PRO A 32 32.93 18.54 13.45
N ALA A 33 33.48 17.35 13.42
CA ALA A 33 33.08 16.10 14.00
C ALA A 33 32.37 15.18 13.02
N GLU A 34 33.18 14.34 12.37
CA GLU A 34 32.77 13.12 11.69
C GLU A 34 32.01 12.21 12.66
N LYS A 35 30.68 12.35 12.69
CA LYS A 35 29.79 11.26 13.03
C LYS A 35 29.27 10.76 11.70
N SER A 36 29.74 9.61 11.28
CA SER A 36 29.20 8.83 10.17
C SER A 36 27.70 8.63 10.40
N GLY A 37 26.91 9.57 9.93
CA GLY A 37 25.45 9.48 9.99
C GLY A 37 24.96 8.47 8.98
N THR A 38 24.89 7.20 9.37
CA THR A 38 24.19 6.17 8.60
C THR A 38 22.74 6.57 8.43
N MET A 39 22.24 6.59 7.19
CA MET A 39 20.83 6.84 6.92
C MET A 39 19.97 5.78 7.64
N PRO A 40 18.83 6.16 8.23
CA PRO A 40 17.96 5.23 8.91
C PRO A 40 17.41 4.17 7.95
N ARG A 41 17.28 2.95 8.44
CA ARG A 41 16.54 1.91 7.74
C ARG A 41 15.04 2.20 7.84
N ILE A 42 14.35 2.23 6.71
CA ILE A 42 12.93 2.58 6.62
C ILE A 42 12.11 1.33 6.32
N GLY A 43 11.14 1.02 7.17
CA GLY A 43 10.12 0.00 6.95
C GLY A 43 8.79 0.63 6.62
N VAL A 44 8.08 0.09 5.62
CA VAL A 44 6.77 0.59 5.21
C VAL A 44 5.72 -0.51 5.26
N ALA A 45 4.66 -0.27 6.01
CA ALA A 45 3.46 -1.12 6.06
C ALA A 45 2.33 -0.48 5.21
N LEU A 46 1.89 -1.20 4.18
CA LEU A 46 0.81 -0.81 3.28
C LEU A 46 -0.45 -1.60 3.64
N GLY A 47 -1.44 -0.90 4.18
CA GLY A 47 -2.68 -1.50 4.65
C GLY A 47 -3.60 -1.99 3.54
N GLY A 48 -4.53 -2.88 3.92
CA GLY A 48 -5.66 -3.31 3.11
C GLY A 48 -6.79 -2.28 3.15
N GLY A 49 -7.58 -2.20 2.08
CA GLY A 49 -8.72 -1.24 1.99
C GLY A 49 -9.38 -1.21 0.62
N SER A 50 -9.13 -2.23 -0.20
CA SER A 50 -9.71 -2.40 -1.53
C SER A 50 -9.42 -1.17 -2.42
N ALA A 51 -10.39 -0.57 -3.13
CA ALA A 51 -10.17 0.58 -4.01
C ALA A 51 -9.55 1.80 -3.30
N ARG A 52 -9.84 1.98 -2.01
CA ARG A 52 -9.26 3.05 -1.19
C ARG A 52 -7.74 2.94 -1.08
N GLY A 53 -7.19 1.72 -1.20
CA GLY A 53 -5.74 1.48 -1.18
C GLY A 53 -4.97 2.07 -2.35
N LEU A 54 -5.64 2.52 -3.41
CA LEU A 54 -5.00 3.29 -4.48
C LEU A 54 -4.37 4.60 -3.96
N THR A 55 -4.76 5.04 -2.76
CA THR A 55 -4.12 6.15 -2.04
C THR A 55 -2.70 5.87 -1.56
N HIS A 56 -2.22 4.62 -1.60
CA HIS A 56 -0.80 4.32 -1.38
C HIS A 56 0.11 4.98 -2.42
N ILE A 57 -0.37 5.13 -3.66
CA ILE A 57 0.40 5.65 -4.79
C ILE A 57 1.01 7.03 -4.50
N PRO A 58 0.26 8.07 -4.07
CA PRO A 58 0.83 9.37 -3.73
C PRO A 58 1.90 9.33 -2.64
N TYR A 59 1.83 8.42 -1.67
CA TYR A 59 2.86 8.30 -0.64
C TYR A 59 4.13 7.63 -1.17
N ILE A 60 3.99 6.66 -2.09
CA ILE A 60 5.13 6.08 -2.81
C ILE A 60 5.80 7.15 -3.66
N GLU A 61 5.03 7.95 -4.43
CA GLU A 61 5.55 9.11 -5.17
C GLU A 61 6.27 10.10 -4.25
N ALA A 62 5.74 10.36 -3.06
CA ALA A 62 6.36 11.26 -2.11
C ALA A 62 7.72 10.75 -1.62
N MET A 63 7.89 9.44 -1.44
CA MET A 63 9.18 8.84 -1.13
C MET A 63 10.15 8.95 -2.31
N ASP A 64 9.68 8.71 -3.54
CA ASP A 64 10.49 8.87 -4.75
C ASP A 64 10.97 10.34 -4.91
N GLU A 65 10.08 11.32 -4.65
CA GLU A 65 10.41 12.75 -4.69
C GLU A 65 11.46 13.16 -3.64
N LEU A 66 11.51 12.45 -2.52
CA LEU A 66 12.56 12.61 -1.50
C LEU A 66 13.84 11.82 -1.82
N GLY A 67 13.87 11.05 -2.91
CA GLY A 67 14.99 10.16 -3.24
C GLY A 67 15.15 8.98 -2.29
N LEU A 68 14.07 8.62 -1.56
CA LEU A 68 14.08 7.57 -0.54
C LEU A 68 13.49 6.26 -1.07
N LYS A 69 14.09 5.15 -0.66
CA LYS A 69 13.55 3.80 -0.87
C LYS A 69 13.44 3.08 0.46
N PRO A 70 12.37 2.30 0.69
CA PRO A 70 12.27 1.50 1.90
C PRO A 70 13.28 0.34 1.87
N ASN A 71 13.72 -0.06 3.06
CA ASN A 71 14.55 -1.25 3.26
C ASN A 71 13.70 -2.51 3.34
N VAL A 72 12.42 -2.36 3.68
CA VAL A 72 11.43 -3.44 3.71
C VAL A 72 10.03 -2.88 3.47
N ILE A 73 9.23 -3.65 2.75
CA ILE A 73 7.82 -3.36 2.51
C ILE A 73 7.00 -4.54 3.06
N ALA A 74 5.93 -4.24 3.78
CA ALA A 74 4.92 -5.21 4.17
C ALA A 74 3.56 -4.79 3.60
N GLY A 75 2.85 -5.69 2.95
CA GLY A 75 1.58 -5.37 2.30
C GLY A 75 0.47 -6.33 2.68
N CYS A 76 -0.74 -5.79 2.82
CA CYS A 76 -1.98 -6.53 3.00
C CYS A 76 -2.95 -6.15 1.88
N SER A 77 -3.59 -7.14 1.25
CA SER A 77 -4.62 -6.93 0.22
C SER A 77 -4.14 -6.00 -0.92
N ILE A 78 -4.81 -4.89 -1.18
CA ILE A 78 -4.38 -3.90 -2.16
C ILE A 78 -2.96 -3.37 -1.88
N GLY A 79 -2.58 -3.29 -0.59
CA GLY A 79 -1.22 -2.94 -0.19
C GLY A 79 -0.19 -4.01 -0.62
N ALA A 80 -0.57 -5.28 -0.68
CA ALA A 80 0.27 -6.34 -1.23
C ALA A 80 0.38 -6.21 -2.76
N LEU A 81 -0.71 -5.90 -3.43
CA LEU A 81 -0.73 -5.75 -4.89
C LEU A 81 0.14 -4.57 -5.36
N LEU A 82 -0.05 -3.38 -4.79
CA LEU A 82 0.75 -2.18 -5.12
C LEU A 82 2.18 -2.30 -4.60
N GLY A 83 2.34 -2.83 -3.38
CA GLY A 83 3.65 -3.05 -2.74
C GLY A 83 4.54 -3.98 -3.55
N SER A 84 3.99 -5.00 -4.24
CA SER A 84 4.76 -5.88 -5.11
C SER A 84 5.39 -5.14 -6.30
N GLY A 85 4.63 -4.22 -6.93
CA GLY A 85 5.16 -3.37 -8.00
C GLY A 85 6.27 -2.44 -7.48
N TRP A 86 6.07 -1.83 -6.31
CA TRP A 86 7.09 -1.00 -5.67
C TRP A 86 8.33 -1.81 -5.28
N ALA A 87 8.15 -2.99 -4.69
CA ALA A 87 9.24 -3.89 -4.34
C ALA A 87 10.03 -4.38 -5.57
N ASN A 88 9.38 -4.51 -6.72
CA ASN A 88 10.04 -4.76 -8.01
C ASN A 88 10.81 -3.54 -8.55
N GLY A 89 10.63 -2.37 -7.92
CA GLY A 89 11.33 -1.13 -8.26
C GLY A 89 10.58 -0.18 -9.16
N MET A 90 9.28 -0.38 -9.35
CA MET A 90 8.42 0.63 -9.99
C MET A 90 8.38 1.88 -9.11
N THR A 91 8.45 3.03 -9.74
CA THR A 91 8.20 4.31 -9.10
C THR A 91 6.71 4.52 -8.82
N GLY A 92 6.38 5.44 -7.90
CA GLY A 92 4.99 5.81 -7.66
C GLY A 92 4.29 6.34 -8.91
N ALA A 93 5.01 7.08 -9.77
CA ALA A 93 4.50 7.56 -11.05
C ALA A 93 4.17 6.40 -12.02
N GLU A 94 5.06 5.41 -12.13
CA GLU A 94 4.82 4.21 -12.96
C GLU A 94 3.64 3.39 -12.39
N LEU A 95 3.54 3.24 -11.07
CA LEU A 95 2.40 2.57 -10.42
C LEU A 95 1.08 3.30 -10.69
N ARG A 96 1.09 4.65 -10.64
CA ARG A 96 -0.08 5.47 -10.96
C ARG A 96 -0.53 5.25 -12.40
N ASP A 97 0.38 5.42 -13.35
CA ASP A 97 0.07 5.36 -14.78
C ASP A 97 -0.38 3.96 -15.18
N HIS A 98 0.27 2.93 -14.62
CA HIS A 98 -0.14 1.55 -14.77
C HIS A 98 -1.54 1.29 -14.19
N SER A 99 -1.80 1.73 -12.97
CA SER A 99 -3.13 1.59 -12.33
C SER A 99 -4.23 2.29 -13.14
N PHE A 100 -3.95 3.50 -13.66
CA PHE A 100 -4.88 4.22 -14.50
C PHE A 100 -5.19 3.47 -15.80
N THR A 101 -4.18 2.85 -16.40
CA THR A 101 -4.33 2.07 -17.64
C THR A 101 -5.15 0.81 -17.39
N VAL A 102 -4.76 0.01 -16.40
CA VAL A 102 -5.42 -1.28 -16.10
C VAL A 102 -6.87 -1.06 -15.66
N LEU A 103 -7.09 -0.19 -14.67
CA LEU A 103 -8.43 0.05 -14.12
C LEU A 103 -9.32 0.84 -15.09
N GLY A 104 -8.75 1.72 -15.92
CA GLY A 104 -9.46 2.37 -17.02
C GLY A 104 -9.94 1.39 -18.08
N THR A 105 -9.13 0.40 -18.43
CA THR A 105 -9.49 -0.68 -19.36
C THR A 105 -10.55 -1.59 -18.76
N MET A 106 -10.43 -1.94 -17.46
CA MET A 106 -11.46 -2.70 -16.74
C MET A 106 -12.81 -1.99 -16.74
N LYS A 107 -12.84 -0.65 -16.56
CA LYS A 107 -14.07 0.15 -16.66
C LYS A 107 -14.71 0.00 -18.04
N THR A 108 -13.91 0.01 -19.10
CA THR A 108 -14.38 -0.12 -20.49
C THR A 108 -14.89 -1.53 -20.76
N ILE A 109 -14.17 -2.55 -20.31
CA ILE A 109 -14.57 -3.96 -20.44
C ILE A 109 -15.82 -4.25 -19.58
N ALA A 110 -15.83 -3.81 -18.33
CA ALA A 110 -16.98 -3.93 -17.44
C ALA A 110 -18.19 -3.19 -18.02
N GLY A 111 -18.02 -1.99 -18.57
CA GLY A 111 -19.09 -1.25 -19.25
C GLY A 111 -19.66 -2.00 -20.46
N ARG A 112 -18.82 -2.69 -21.22
CA ARG A 112 -19.26 -3.51 -22.38
C ARG A 112 -19.88 -4.84 -21.95
N ILE A 113 -19.33 -5.50 -20.93
CA ILE A 113 -19.84 -6.80 -20.45
C ILE A 113 -21.02 -6.60 -19.47
N TRP A 114 -21.03 -5.50 -18.71
CA TRP A 114 -21.92 -5.26 -17.58
C TRP A 114 -23.02 -4.24 -17.83
N GLY A 115 -22.93 -3.44 -18.89
CA GLY A 115 -23.99 -2.50 -19.27
C GLY A 115 -25.37 -3.16 -19.48
N GLY A 116 -25.42 -4.49 -19.66
CA GLY A 116 -26.63 -5.29 -19.74
C GLY A 116 -26.88 -6.25 -18.55
N ARG A 117 -25.87 -6.54 -17.72
CA ARG A 117 -25.93 -7.66 -16.76
C ARG A 117 -25.90 -7.28 -15.27
N PHE A 118 -25.53 -6.04 -14.90
CA PHE A 118 -25.56 -5.62 -13.50
C PHE A 118 -26.96 -5.55 -12.88
N LYS A 119 -27.99 -5.39 -13.69
CA LYS A 119 -29.38 -5.59 -13.20
C LYS A 119 -29.65 -7.05 -12.77
N GLY A 120 -28.80 -8.00 -13.21
CA GLY A 120 -28.92 -9.42 -12.88
C GLY A 120 -28.12 -9.88 -11.67
N LEU A 121 -27.09 -9.13 -11.21
CA LEU A 121 -26.28 -9.55 -10.04
C LEU A 121 -27.11 -9.56 -8.75
N GLY A 122 -28.05 -8.63 -8.59
CA GLY A 122 -28.99 -8.66 -7.49
C GLY A 122 -29.84 -9.94 -7.46
N ASN A 123 -30.16 -10.49 -8.63
CA ASN A 123 -30.91 -11.74 -8.76
C ASN A 123 -30.05 -13.01 -8.61
N LEU A 124 -28.72 -12.95 -8.87
CA LEU A 124 -27.80 -14.07 -8.63
C LEU A 124 -27.61 -14.35 -7.15
N PHE A 125 -27.58 -13.30 -6.31
CA PHE A 125 -27.56 -13.47 -4.85
C PHE A 125 -28.87 -13.99 -4.29
N HIS A 126 -30.01 -13.73 -4.97
CA HIS A 126 -31.32 -14.26 -4.58
C HIS A 126 -31.47 -15.77 -4.84
N ASN A 127 -30.71 -16.34 -5.77
CA ASN A 127 -30.82 -17.75 -6.15
C ASN A 127 -29.73 -18.65 -5.55
N GLY A 128 -28.96 -18.18 -4.54
CA GLY A 128 -27.97 -19.00 -3.83
C GLY A 128 -26.72 -19.40 -4.63
N LEU A 129 -26.57 -18.95 -5.86
CA LEU A 129 -25.39 -19.14 -6.72
C LEU A 129 -24.49 -17.91 -6.60
N SER A 130 -23.63 -17.87 -5.59
CA SER A 130 -22.56 -16.90 -5.47
C SER A 130 -21.46 -17.22 -6.48
N VAL A 131 -21.40 -16.53 -7.60
CA VAL A 131 -20.26 -16.60 -8.51
C VAL A 131 -19.13 -15.79 -7.88
N GLN A 132 -18.25 -16.47 -7.15
CA GLN A 132 -17.02 -15.87 -6.63
C GLN A 132 -16.00 -15.70 -7.75
N LEU A 133 -15.28 -14.58 -7.72
CA LEU A 133 -14.21 -14.28 -8.65
C LEU A 133 -12.94 -15.08 -8.31
N ASP A 134 -12.07 -15.25 -9.30
CA ASP A 134 -10.75 -15.82 -9.10
C ASP A 134 -9.73 -14.69 -8.87
N ALA A 135 -9.10 -14.68 -7.70
CA ALA A 135 -8.12 -13.68 -7.32
C ALA A 135 -6.85 -13.74 -8.20
N ALA A 136 -6.48 -14.93 -8.67
CA ALA A 136 -5.32 -15.10 -9.55
C ALA A 136 -5.49 -14.32 -10.87
N HIS A 137 -6.68 -14.35 -11.46
CA HIS A 137 -6.96 -13.56 -12.66
C HIS A 137 -6.84 -12.04 -12.45
N VAL A 138 -7.20 -11.56 -11.25
CA VAL A 138 -7.04 -10.14 -10.91
C VAL A 138 -5.56 -9.78 -10.81
N VAL A 139 -4.77 -10.62 -10.13
CA VAL A 139 -3.31 -10.43 -10.01
C VAL A 139 -2.66 -10.43 -11.39
N ASP A 140 -2.97 -11.43 -12.24
CA ASP A 140 -2.41 -11.54 -13.59
C ASP A 140 -2.80 -10.37 -14.50
N SER A 141 -4.00 -9.82 -14.32
CA SER A 141 -4.48 -8.67 -15.07
C SER A 141 -3.88 -7.36 -14.59
N PHE A 142 -3.53 -7.27 -13.30
CA PHE A 142 -3.00 -6.04 -12.70
C PHE A 142 -1.48 -5.95 -12.81
N LEU A 143 -0.75 -7.03 -12.59
CA LEU A 143 0.71 -6.99 -12.63
C LEU A 143 1.23 -6.81 -14.07
N PRO A 144 2.25 -5.96 -14.29
CA PRO A 144 2.83 -5.79 -15.62
C PRO A 144 3.47 -7.10 -16.12
N ASN A 145 3.66 -7.19 -17.43
CA ASN A 145 4.34 -8.33 -18.05
C ASN A 145 5.55 -7.81 -18.85
N PRO A 146 6.79 -8.26 -18.57
CA PRO A 146 7.17 -9.29 -17.60
C PRO A 146 7.14 -8.80 -16.14
N PHE A 147 6.93 -9.72 -15.19
CA PHE A 147 6.94 -9.47 -13.75
C PHE A 147 7.61 -10.64 -13.02
N PRO A 148 8.36 -10.43 -11.91
CA PRO A 148 8.98 -11.49 -11.12
C PRO A 148 8.04 -12.64 -10.77
N HIS A 149 8.56 -13.85 -10.79
CA HIS A 149 7.83 -15.05 -10.41
C HIS A 149 7.95 -15.36 -8.91
N ALA A 150 9.08 -14.97 -8.31
CA ALA A 150 9.41 -15.27 -6.92
C ALA A 150 9.78 -14.00 -6.14
N PHE A 151 9.62 -14.05 -4.82
CA PHE A 151 10.00 -12.96 -3.92
C PHE A 151 11.49 -12.63 -4.00
N GLU A 152 12.33 -13.62 -4.23
CA GLU A 152 13.78 -13.51 -4.31
C GLU A 152 14.26 -12.66 -5.51
N GLU A 153 13.41 -12.48 -6.51
CA GLU A 153 13.70 -11.65 -7.70
C GLU A 153 13.37 -10.16 -7.46
N LEU A 154 12.70 -9.84 -6.36
CA LEU A 154 12.32 -8.46 -6.03
C LEU A 154 13.54 -7.65 -5.56
N LYS A 155 13.55 -6.35 -5.87
CA LYS A 155 14.64 -5.44 -5.51
C LYS A 155 14.62 -5.01 -4.04
N ILE A 156 13.44 -5.06 -3.41
CA ILE A 156 13.24 -4.69 -2.01
C ILE A 156 12.60 -5.88 -1.29
N PRO A 157 13.10 -6.28 -0.10
CA PRO A 157 12.48 -7.30 0.74
C PRO A 157 10.99 -7.01 0.94
N PHE A 158 10.16 -8.00 0.64
CA PHE A 158 8.72 -7.84 0.63
C PHE A 158 8.00 -8.92 1.42
N TYR A 159 7.04 -8.52 2.23
CA TYR A 159 6.20 -9.41 3.05
C TYR A 159 4.73 -9.25 2.64
N VAL A 160 4.11 -10.36 2.27
CA VAL A 160 2.70 -10.43 1.91
C VAL A 160 1.92 -11.11 3.03
N VAL A 161 0.98 -10.39 3.61
CA VAL A 161 0.13 -10.91 4.69
C VAL A 161 -1.14 -11.51 4.11
N THR A 162 -1.44 -12.74 4.54
CA THR A 162 -2.64 -13.50 4.21
C THR A 162 -3.24 -14.08 5.49
N THR A 163 -4.45 -14.64 5.40
CA THR A 163 -5.10 -15.40 6.47
C THR A 163 -5.32 -16.82 6.01
N ASP A 164 -4.90 -17.82 6.80
CA ASP A 164 -5.32 -19.19 6.58
C ASP A 164 -6.71 -19.41 7.20
N PHE A 165 -7.67 -19.68 6.34
CA PHE A 165 -9.07 -19.84 6.71
C PHE A 165 -9.32 -21.08 7.56
N GLN A 166 -8.49 -22.10 7.45
CA GLN A 166 -8.66 -23.37 8.19
C GLN A 166 -8.06 -23.29 9.59
N SER A 167 -6.86 -22.72 9.72
CA SER A 167 -6.18 -22.62 11.02
C SER A 167 -6.49 -21.34 11.79
N TRP A 168 -7.11 -20.34 11.15
CA TRP A 168 -7.44 -19.00 11.69
C TRP A 168 -6.22 -18.18 12.09
N HIS A 169 -5.10 -18.41 11.42
CA HIS A 169 -3.84 -17.73 11.70
C HIS A 169 -3.42 -16.83 10.55
N GLN A 170 -2.63 -15.81 10.89
CA GLN A 170 -1.87 -15.05 9.91
C GLN A 170 -0.82 -15.95 9.26
N VAL A 171 -0.76 -15.91 7.93
CA VAL A 171 0.33 -16.49 7.15
C VAL A 171 1.02 -15.40 6.37
N VAL A 172 2.35 -15.31 6.52
CA VAL A 172 3.16 -14.28 5.86
C VAL A 172 4.11 -14.93 4.87
N PHE A 173 4.05 -14.51 3.63
CA PHE A 173 4.96 -14.96 2.58
C PHE A 173 6.01 -13.90 2.30
N SER A 174 7.27 -14.32 2.19
CA SER A 174 8.41 -13.48 1.81
C SER A 174 9.43 -14.23 0.96
N THR A 175 9.11 -15.47 0.60
CA THR A 175 9.94 -16.37 -0.23
C THR A 175 9.06 -17.20 -1.15
N GLY A 176 9.65 -17.71 -2.25
CA GLY A 176 8.97 -18.59 -3.19
C GLY A 176 8.00 -17.88 -4.12
N PRO A 177 6.95 -18.55 -4.63
CA PRO A 177 6.04 -18.01 -5.64
C PRO A 177 5.28 -16.77 -5.20
N LEU A 178 5.46 -15.66 -5.92
CA LEU A 178 4.92 -14.35 -5.54
C LEU A 178 3.43 -14.20 -5.85
N ARG A 179 3.00 -14.58 -7.07
CA ARG A 179 1.62 -14.36 -7.53
C ARG A 179 0.56 -15.07 -6.67
N PRO A 180 0.73 -16.35 -6.27
CA PRO A 180 -0.25 -17.03 -5.41
C PRO A 180 -0.36 -16.38 -4.03
N ALA A 181 0.75 -15.88 -3.45
CA ALA A 181 0.73 -15.18 -2.18
C ALA A 181 -0.08 -13.87 -2.28
N ILE A 182 0.14 -13.07 -3.34
CA ILE A 182 -0.63 -11.85 -3.60
C ILE A 182 -2.10 -12.20 -3.81
N ALA A 183 -2.41 -13.26 -4.60
CA ALA A 183 -3.78 -13.70 -4.84
C ALA A 183 -4.49 -14.08 -3.53
N GLY A 184 -3.80 -14.79 -2.63
CA GLY A 184 -4.31 -15.09 -1.29
C GLY A 184 -4.58 -13.82 -0.49
N SER A 185 -3.66 -12.85 -0.55
CA SER A 185 -3.79 -11.59 0.19
C SER A 185 -4.96 -10.72 -0.26
N ILE A 186 -5.33 -10.75 -1.54
CA ILE A 186 -6.49 -9.98 -2.08
C ILE A 186 -7.79 -10.77 -2.11
N ALA A 187 -7.80 -12.01 -1.64
CA ALA A 187 -8.96 -12.89 -1.68
C ALA A 187 -10.01 -12.52 -0.62
N ILE A 188 -10.67 -11.36 -0.82
CA ILE A 188 -11.73 -10.88 0.08
C ILE A 188 -12.84 -11.93 0.17
N PRO A 189 -13.17 -12.40 1.40
CA PRO A 189 -14.26 -13.36 1.61
C PRO A 189 -15.57 -12.87 0.98
N THR A 190 -16.36 -13.79 0.44
CA THR A 190 -17.59 -13.57 -0.33
C THR A 190 -17.40 -13.03 -1.74
N LEU A 191 -16.37 -12.22 -2.01
CA LEU A 191 -16.10 -11.67 -3.34
C LEU A 191 -15.22 -12.60 -4.18
N PHE A 192 -14.21 -13.21 -3.54
CA PHE A 192 -13.27 -14.14 -4.18
C PHE A 192 -13.37 -15.54 -3.57
N LYS A 193 -12.98 -16.52 -4.38
CA LYS A 193 -12.73 -17.88 -3.89
C LYS A 193 -11.49 -17.85 -3.00
N PRO A 194 -11.49 -18.62 -1.88
CA PRO A 194 -10.26 -18.86 -1.15
C PRO A 194 -9.18 -19.49 -2.05
N VAL A 195 -7.93 -19.12 -1.86
CA VAL A 195 -6.80 -19.54 -2.70
C VAL A 195 -6.04 -20.68 -2.01
N PRO A 196 -6.07 -21.92 -2.56
CA PRO A 196 -5.23 -23.00 -2.02
C PRO A 196 -3.78 -22.77 -2.44
N PHE A 197 -2.88 -22.59 -1.45
CA PHE A 197 -1.45 -22.38 -1.69
C PHE A 197 -0.62 -22.80 -0.47
N ALA A 198 0.51 -23.49 -0.71
CA ALA A 198 1.48 -23.89 0.32
C ALA A 198 0.84 -24.61 1.53
N ASN A 199 -0.07 -25.55 1.28
CA ASN A 199 -0.86 -26.29 2.28
C ASN A 199 -1.82 -25.43 3.13
N HIS A 200 -2.13 -24.22 2.71
CA HIS A 200 -3.09 -23.32 3.33
C HIS A 200 -4.30 -23.07 2.41
N LEU A 201 -5.41 -22.70 3.00
CA LEU A 201 -6.56 -22.17 2.30
C LEU A 201 -6.64 -20.66 2.59
N LEU A 202 -6.04 -19.86 1.71
CA LEU A 202 -5.82 -18.45 1.94
C LEU A 202 -7.05 -17.59 1.64
N VAL A 203 -7.29 -16.62 2.50
CA VAL A 203 -8.20 -15.49 2.30
C VAL A 203 -7.46 -14.18 2.62
N ASP A 204 -8.10 -13.06 2.35
CA ASP A 204 -7.54 -11.70 2.52
C ASP A 204 -6.87 -11.52 3.89
N GLY A 205 -5.67 -10.96 3.87
CA GLY A 205 -4.88 -10.70 5.07
C GLY A 205 -5.54 -9.73 6.04
N GLY A 206 -6.44 -8.86 5.55
CA GLY A 206 -7.18 -7.91 6.36
C GLY A 206 -8.10 -8.55 7.41
N VAL A 207 -8.37 -9.84 7.28
CA VAL A 207 -9.15 -10.61 8.29
C VAL A 207 -8.39 -10.70 9.62
N VAL A 208 -7.05 -10.76 9.60
CA VAL A 208 -6.21 -10.92 10.82
C VAL A 208 -5.25 -9.75 11.05
N ASN A 209 -4.72 -9.14 9.99
CA ASN A 209 -3.74 -8.06 10.09
C ASN A 209 -3.89 -7.06 8.92
N PRO A 210 -4.83 -6.13 9.03
CA PRO A 210 -5.13 -5.17 7.97
C PRO A 210 -4.03 -4.13 7.74
N LEU A 211 -3.15 -3.87 8.72
CA LEU A 211 -2.01 -2.96 8.60
C LEU A 211 -0.77 -3.64 9.19
N PRO A 212 0.08 -4.30 8.37
CA PRO A 212 1.12 -5.21 8.85
C PRO A 212 2.38 -4.48 9.36
N LEU A 213 2.22 -3.66 10.40
CA LEU A 213 3.30 -2.91 11.05
C LEU A 213 4.36 -3.84 11.64
N ASP A 214 3.94 -4.96 12.21
CA ASP A 214 4.80 -6.00 12.79
C ASP A 214 5.82 -6.56 11.78
N GLN A 215 5.45 -6.62 10.49
CA GLN A 215 6.31 -7.17 9.44
C GLN A 215 7.36 -6.18 8.94
N ALA A 216 7.21 -4.89 9.23
CA ALA A 216 8.14 -3.83 8.87
C ALA A 216 8.83 -3.19 10.09
N ALA A 217 8.60 -3.71 11.30
CA ALA A 217 9.02 -3.09 12.55
C ALA A 217 10.52 -3.16 12.83
N ASP A 218 11.27 -4.06 12.18
CA ASP A 218 12.71 -4.24 12.37
C ASP A 218 13.56 -3.16 11.65
N CYS A 219 13.01 -1.95 11.53
CA CYS A 219 13.64 -0.78 10.92
C CYS A 219 13.71 0.37 11.92
N ASP A 220 14.58 1.34 11.66
CA ASP A 220 14.77 2.51 12.51
C ASP A 220 13.55 3.42 12.45
N ILE A 221 12.99 3.62 11.24
CA ILE A 221 11.77 4.38 11.02
C ILE A 221 10.71 3.44 10.44
N LEU A 222 9.55 3.36 11.11
CA LEU A 222 8.38 2.60 10.68
C LEU A 222 7.31 3.54 10.17
N ILE A 223 6.90 3.32 8.91
CA ILE A 223 5.81 4.05 8.26
C ILE A 223 4.59 3.12 8.16
N GLY A 224 3.44 3.58 8.62
CA GLY A 224 2.15 2.91 8.45
C GLY A 224 1.21 3.73 7.58
N ILE A 225 0.67 3.16 6.51
CA ILE A 225 -0.33 3.78 5.65
C ILE A 225 -1.62 2.99 5.76
N ASP A 226 -2.57 3.51 6.55
CA ASP A 226 -3.89 2.91 6.81
C ASP A 226 -4.93 3.47 5.82
N VAL A 227 -5.53 2.62 5.04
CA VAL A 227 -6.48 3.01 3.99
C VAL A 227 -7.91 2.49 4.23
N ASN A 228 -8.19 2.03 5.45
CA ASN A 228 -9.52 1.52 5.80
C ASN A 228 -10.61 2.60 5.83
N GLY A 229 -10.25 3.88 5.96
CA GLY A 229 -11.18 5.00 6.08
C GLY A 229 -11.73 5.18 7.51
N ASP A 230 -12.52 6.22 7.69
CA ASP A 230 -13.12 6.57 8.98
C ASP A 230 -14.61 6.18 9.02
N PRO A 231 -15.07 5.46 10.05
CA PRO A 231 -16.49 5.10 10.17
C PRO A 231 -17.40 6.30 10.43
N ALA A 232 -16.86 7.46 10.79
CA ALA A 232 -17.58 8.52 11.50
C ALA A 232 -18.63 9.30 10.71
N ARG A 233 -18.86 9.10 9.41
CA ARG A 233 -19.69 10.06 8.65
C ARG A 233 -20.88 9.50 7.85
N ARG A 234 -21.30 8.26 8.07
CA ARG A 234 -22.49 7.71 7.42
C ARG A 234 -23.76 7.77 8.30
N LEU A 235 -23.84 8.72 9.21
CA LEU A 235 -24.92 8.82 10.22
C LEU A 235 -26.33 9.01 9.65
N ASN A 236 -26.50 9.28 8.37
CA ASN A 236 -27.81 9.56 7.76
C ASN A 236 -28.39 8.40 6.93
N LYS A 237 -27.68 7.26 6.81
CA LYS A 237 -28.22 6.09 6.11
C LYS A 237 -28.88 5.16 7.12
N THR A 238 -30.20 5.02 7.05
CA THR A 238 -30.99 4.11 7.92
C THR A 238 -31.34 2.79 7.24
N ASP A 239 -31.28 2.74 5.91
CA ASP A 239 -31.59 1.54 5.13
C ASP A 239 -30.27 0.87 4.66
N TYR A 240 -29.87 -0.21 5.33
CA TYR A 240 -28.68 -1.00 5.04
C TYR A 240 -29.09 -2.37 4.48
N LYS A 241 -28.55 -2.73 3.32
CA LYS A 241 -28.65 -4.09 2.78
C LYS A 241 -27.75 -5.05 3.57
N PRO A 242 -28.06 -6.37 3.61
CA PRO A 242 -27.23 -7.35 4.33
C PRO A 242 -25.72 -7.27 3.98
N LEU A 243 -25.37 -7.08 2.71
CA LEU A 243 -23.99 -6.89 2.28
C LEU A 243 -23.35 -5.59 2.83
N ASP A 244 -24.10 -4.50 2.93
CA ASP A 244 -23.59 -3.25 3.54
C ASP A 244 -23.24 -3.47 5.01
N VAL A 245 -24.09 -4.23 5.73
CA VAL A 245 -23.86 -4.57 7.14
C VAL A 245 -22.65 -5.49 7.28
N TRP A 246 -22.52 -6.49 6.41
CA TRP A 246 -21.41 -7.42 6.43
C TRP A 246 -20.06 -6.72 6.17
N PHE A 247 -19.97 -5.93 5.07
CA PHE A 247 -18.76 -5.15 4.77
C PHE A 247 -18.46 -4.10 5.84
N GLY A 248 -19.50 -3.44 6.38
CA GLY A 248 -19.34 -2.48 7.48
C GLY A 248 -18.81 -3.14 8.75
N SER A 249 -19.31 -4.33 9.09
CA SER A 249 -18.82 -5.11 10.24
C SER A 249 -17.35 -5.53 10.06
N ALA A 250 -16.99 -5.99 8.85
CA ALA A 250 -15.59 -6.32 8.53
C ALA A 250 -14.69 -5.08 8.68
N GLN A 251 -15.12 -3.89 8.21
CA GLN A 251 -14.37 -2.65 8.38
C GLN A 251 -14.20 -2.26 9.86
N ILE A 252 -15.23 -2.44 10.70
CA ILE A 252 -15.14 -2.20 12.15
C ILE A 252 -14.12 -3.13 12.78
N MET A 253 -14.13 -4.42 12.45
CA MET A 253 -13.15 -5.39 12.95
C MET A 253 -11.73 -5.04 12.50
N MET A 254 -11.53 -4.71 11.21
CA MET A 254 -10.23 -4.28 10.69
C MET A 254 -9.72 -3.03 11.39
N HIS A 255 -10.59 -2.05 11.68
CA HIS A 255 -10.22 -0.85 12.42
C HIS A 255 -9.76 -1.19 13.85
N SER A 256 -10.46 -2.09 14.55
CA SER A 256 -10.06 -2.57 15.87
C SER A 256 -8.70 -3.29 15.83
N LEU A 257 -8.49 -4.18 14.85
CA LEU A 257 -7.21 -4.88 14.66
C LEU A 257 -6.06 -3.90 14.37
N THR A 258 -6.29 -2.89 13.51
CA THR A 258 -5.30 -1.84 13.24
C THR A 258 -4.94 -1.07 14.52
N ALA A 259 -5.92 -0.72 15.35
CA ALA A 259 -5.65 -0.03 16.61
C ALA A 259 -4.79 -0.87 17.57
N HIS A 260 -5.05 -2.17 17.67
CA HIS A 260 -4.22 -3.08 18.47
C HIS A 260 -2.82 -3.23 17.89
N MET A 261 -2.70 -3.33 16.55
CA MET A 261 -1.40 -3.40 15.89
C MET A 261 -0.58 -2.13 16.11
N MET A 262 -1.21 -0.95 16.02
CA MET A 262 -0.55 0.34 16.31
C MET A 262 -0.12 0.48 17.77
N ALA A 263 -0.88 -0.08 18.70
CA ALA A 263 -0.50 -0.08 20.12
C ALA A 263 0.71 -1.00 20.38
N ALA A 264 0.80 -2.14 19.69
CA ALA A 264 1.91 -3.07 19.79
C ALA A 264 3.15 -2.62 19.01
N TYR A 265 2.96 -2.05 17.84
CA TYR A 265 4.02 -1.60 16.91
C TYR A 265 3.76 -0.15 16.49
N PRO A 266 3.97 0.85 17.36
CA PRO A 266 3.69 2.24 17.05
C PRO A 266 4.54 2.74 15.88
N PRO A 267 3.92 3.22 14.78
CA PRO A 267 4.65 3.77 13.65
C PRO A 267 5.21 5.16 13.97
N ASP A 268 6.38 5.50 13.39
CA ASP A 268 6.97 6.84 13.51
C ASP A 268 6.25 7.86 12.62
N VAL A 269 5.77 7.39 11.47
CA VAL A 269 4.92 8.16 10.56
C VAL A 269 3.68 7.33 10.28
N TYR A 270 2.52 7.89 10.62
CA TYR A 270 1.23 7.26 10.36
C TYR A 270 0.40 8.16 9.44
N MET A 271 -0.01 7.59 8.31
CA MET A 271 -0.88 8.28 7.36
C MET A 271 -2.20 7.55 7.26
N ARG A 272 -3.27 8.32 7.38
CA ARG A 272 -4.64 7.84 7.19
C ARG A 272 -5.37 8.84 6.28
N PRO A 273 -5.32 8.63 4.96
CA PRO A 273 -5.97 9.52 4.02
C PRO A 273 -7.49 9.54 4.23
N HIS A 274 -8.10 10.71 4.05
CA HIS A 274 -9.55 10.89 4.15
C HIS A 274 -10.27 10.27 2.96
N VAL A 275 -10.49 8.95 3.00
CA VAL A 275 -11.06 8.17 1.89
C VAL A 275 -12.56 7.88 2.04
N ASP A 276 -13.24 8.51 3.00
CA ASP A 276 -14.64 8.22 3.35
C ASP A 276 -15.63 8.55 2.23
N ALA A 277 -15.24 9.46 1.32
CA ALA A 277 -16.01 9.80 0.13
C ALA A 277 -16.03 8.71 -0.94
N PHE A 278 -15.19 7.66 -0.78
CA PHE A 278 -15.03 6.58 -1.76
C PHE A 278 -15.56 5.26 -1.23
N GLY A 279 -16.36 4.58 -2.04
CA GLY A 279 -16.80 3.21 -1.75
C GLY A 279 -15.64 2.20 -1.86
N THR A 280 -15.72 1.13 -1.08
CA THR A 280 -14.68 0.11 -1.01
C THR A 280 -14.38 -0.55 -2.36
N LEU A 281 -15.37 -0.67 -3.24
CA LEU A 281 -15.24 -1.33 -4.55
C LEU A 281 -15.22 -0.35 -5.73
N GLU A 282 -15.07 0.94 -5.50
CA GLU A 282 -15.12 1.97 -6.55
C GLU A 282 -13.79 2.15 -7.31
N TYR A 283 -13.19 1.06 -7.78
CA TYR A 283 -11.94 1.07 -8.56
C TYR A 283 -11.99 1.95 -9.83
N TRP A 284 -13.19 2.16 -10.39
CA TRP A 284 -13.36 3.05 -11.56
C TRP A 284 -13.10 4.52 -11.25
N ARG A 285 -13.05 4.90 -9.96
CA ARG A 285 -12.70 6.25 -9.50
C ARG A 285 -11.22 6.42 -9.19
N VAL A 286 -10.37 5.55 -9.72
CA VAL A 286 -8.92 5.53 -9.43
C VAL A 286 -8.27 6.91 -9.50
N ARG A 287 -8.58 7.72 -10.52
CA ARG A 287 -8.02 9.08 -10.67
C ARG A 287 -8.42 9.97 -9.51
N GLU A 288 -9.69 10.02 -9.18
CA GLU A 288 -10.21 10.83 -8.07
C GLU A 288 -9.62 10.42 -6.72
N ILE A 289 -9.46 9.11 -6.48
CA ILE A 289 -8.88 8.56 -5.25
C ILE A 289 -7.41 9.00 -5.13
N VAL A 290 -6.63 8.84 -6.18
CA VAL A 290 -5.21 9.21 -6.20
C VAL A 290 -5.03 10.72 -6.06
N GLU A 291 -5.78 11.53 -6.82
CA GLU A 291 -5.73 13.00 -6.74
C GLU A 291 -6.15 13.51 -5.35
N HIS A 292 -7.12 12.85 -4.71
CA HIS A 292 -7.54 13.21 -3.37
C HIS A 292 -6.42 13.01 -2.34
N ALA A 293 -5.76 11.87 -2.35
CA ALA A 293 -4.66 11.57 -1.43
C ALA A 293 -3.38 12.37 -1.75
N ALA A 294 -3.18 12.79 -3.00
CA ALA A 294 -2.03 13.61 -3.39
C ALA A 294 -1.95 14.94 -2.62
N LYS A 295 -3.07 15.45 -2.11
CA LYS A 295 -3.12 16.67 -1.29
C LYS A 295 -2.37 16.53 0.03
N GLU A 296 -2.16 15.30 0.50
CA GLU A 296 -1.46 15.02 1.75
C GLU A 296 0.02 14.69 1.57
N LYS A 297 0.54 14.65 0.34
CA LYS A 297 1.94 14.33 0.04
C LYS A 297 2.92 15.22 0.80
N ASP A 298 2.68 16.53 0.83
CA ASP A 298 3.58 17.47 1.50
C ASP A 298 3.57 17.32 3.03
N ASN A 299 2.43 16.96 3.59
CA ASN A 299 2.34 16.62 5.02
C ASN A 299 3.15 15.36 5.34
N PHE A 300 3.01 14.32 4.53
CA PHE A 300 3.79 13.09 4.67
C PHE A 300 5.30 13.36 4.54
N LYS A 301 5.74 14.09 3.50
CA LYS A 301 7.15 14.45 3.31
C LYS A 301 7.72 15.19 4.52
N ARG A 302 6.99 16.18 5.07
CA ARG A 302 7.42 16.90 6.27
C ARG A 302 7.56 15.99 7.49
N GLN A 303 6.60 15.10 7.72
CA GLN A 303 6.66 14.17 8.85
C GLN A 303 7.86 13.23 8.73
N LEU A 304 8.06 12.65 7.53
CA LEU A 304 9.15 11.71 7.29
C LEU A 304 10.52 12.40 7.38
N SER A 305 10.70 13.57 6.76
CA SER A 305 11.97 14.33 6.84
C SER A 305 12.31 14.67 8.28
N LYS A 306 11.34 15.12 9.10
CA LYS A 306 11.56 15.40 10.51
C LYS A 306 12.03 14.17 11.30
N LYS A 307 11.51 12.98 10.98
CA LYS A 307 11.94 11.74 11.65
C LYS A 307 13.35 11.33 11.22
N ILE A 308 13.69 11.49 9.95
CA ILE A 308 15.03 11.22 9.42
C ILE A 308 16.04 12.18 10.06
N GLU A 309 15.73 13.48 10.10
CA GLU A 309 16.57 14.50 10.74
C GLU A 309 16.82 14.17 12.21
N ALA A 310 15.77 13.80 12.94
CA ALA A 310 15.89 13.42 14.36
C ALA A 310 16.79 12.19 14.54
N PHE A 311 16.70 11.20 13.68
CA PHE A 311 17.55 10.01 13.70
C PHE A 311 19.01 10.35 13.41
N ILE A 312 19.28 11.21 12.41
CA ILE A 312 20.66 11.62 12.06
C ILE A 312 21.31 12.39 13.23
N VAL A 313 20.54 13.22 13.96
CA VAL A 313 21.05 13.98 15.09
C VAL A 313 21.34 13.09 16.30
N ASP A 314 20.47 12.15 16.61
CA ASP A 314 20.60 11.26 17.78
C ASP A 314 20.03 9.86 17.48
N PRO A 315 20.83 8.98 16.85
CA PRO A 315 20.40 7.63 16.49
C PRO A 315 20.03 6.78 17.71
N GLU A 316 20.71 6.94 18.85
CA GLU A 316 20.47 6.13 20.05
C GLU A 316 19.15 6.50 20.71
N ARG A 317 18.81 7.79 20.78
CA ARG A 317 17.55 8.28 21.34
C ARG A 317 16.36 7.95 20.45
N THR A 318 16.57 7.86 19.16
CA THR A 318 15.55 7.53 18.15
C THR A 318 15.50 6.04 17.84
N ALA A 319 16.44 5.25 18.39
CA ALA A 319 16.40 3.80 18.25
C ALA A 319 15.05 3.25 18.69
N SER A 320 14.45 2.44 17.85
CA SER A 320 13.13 1.89 18.06
C SER A 320 13.08 1.03 19.34
N THR A 321 12.16 1.37 20.23
CA THR A 321 11.79 0.55 21.40
C THR A 321 10.72 -0.49 21.05
N ARG A 322 10.31 -0.57 19.78
CA ARG A 322 9.30 -1.51 19.30
C ARG A 322 9.75 -2.96 19.51
N PRO A 323 8.83 -3.87 19.80
CA PRO A 323 9.13 -5.29 19.78
C PRO A 323 9.72 -5.68 18.42
N LYS A 324 10.77 -6.50 18.44
CA LYS A 324 11.25 -7.11 17.18
C LYS A 324 10.18 -8.02 16.62
N ARG A 325 10.14 -8.12 15.29
CA ARG A 325 9.24 -9.00 14.58
C ARG A 325 9.28 -10.41 15.18
N ALA A 326 8.13 -10.92 15.55
CA ALA A 326 8.01 -12.35 15.85
C ALA A 326 8.26 -13.11 14.54
N LEU A 327 9.30 -13.95 14.51
CA LEU A 327 9.51 -14.84 13.37
C LEU A 327 8.24 -15.69 13.19
N PRO A 328 7.77 -15.87 11.95
CA PRO A 328 6.68 -16.80 11.68
C PRO A 328 7.05 -18.15 12.30
N GLN A 329 6.19 -18.67 13.17
CA GLN A 329 6.37 -20.04 13.61
C GLN A 329 6.16 -20.91 12.37
N ALA A 330 7.19 -21.67 11.99
CA ALA A 330 7.03 -22.66 10.94
C ALA A 330 5.85 -23.57 11.31
N PRO A 331 4.92 -23.81 10.39
CA PRO A 331 3.82 -24.75 10.65
C PRO A 331 4.42 -26.10 11.06
N LYS A 332 3.95 -26.62 12.21
CA LYS A 332 4.29 -27.97 12.67
C LYS A 332 3.68 -29.02 11.77
#